data_fed3f13bcc39f6b97ee702dc202bbcf5
#
_entry.id   fed3f13bcc39f6b97ee702dc202bbcf5
#
_cell.length_a   1.000
_cell.length_b   1.000
_cell.length_c   1.000
_cell.angle_alpha   90.00
_cell.angle_beta   90.00
_cell.angle_gamma   90.00
#
_symmetry.space_group_name_H-M   'P 1'
#
loop_
_entity.id
_entity.type
_entity.pdbx_description
1 polymer ?
#
loop_
_entity_poly.entity_id
_entity_poly.type
_entity_poly.pdbx_seq_one_letter_code
_entity_poly.pdbx_strand_id
1 'polypeptide(L)'
;PGKALINGFDEQLLGAMSMGSCATIGTTVNLFAPLFHRVRDAFEKGDMAQAYRWQHAINQRVEATVKVGIFNAMKYGWTLRGVDCGFCRSPFKPLDEAARKAMAEVMALPLE
;
A
#
# COMPACT_ATOMS: atom_id res chain seq x y z
N PRO A 1 2.13 17.83 23.29
CA PRO A 1 3.57 17.71 23.16
C PRO A 1 4.05 16.31 23.54
N GLY A 2 4.95 15.71 22.78
CA GLY A 2 5.58 14.43 23.10
C GLY A 2 4.82 13.16 22.68
N LYS A 3 3.72 13.25 21.96
CA LYS A 3 3.03 12.08 21.38
C LYS A 3 3.35 11.96 19.89
N ALA A 4 3.63 10.73 19.44
CA ALA A 4 3.79 10.43 18.02
C ALA A 4 2.41 10.33 17.36
N LEU A 5 2.25 10.98 16.22
CA LEU A 5 1.09 10.80 15.34
C LEU A 5 1.46 9.78 14.26
N ILE A 6 0.74 8.68 14.22
CA ILE A 6 0.94 7.60 13.25
C ILE A 6 -0.27 7.54 12.33
N ASN A 7 -0.04 7.65 11.03
CA ASN A 7 -1.09 7.51 10.03
C ASN A 7 -1.48 6.03 9.86
N GLY A 8 -2.78 5.73 9.78
CA GLY A 8 -3.30 4.38 9.55
C GLY A 8 -4.05 4.22 8.21
N PHE A 9 -3.99 5.21 7.34
CA PHE A 9 -4.71 5.23 6.08
C PHE A 9 -3.75 5.48 4.92
N ASP A 10 -3.43 4.43 4.18
CA ASP A 10 -2.34 4.41 3.19
C ASP A 10 -2.54 5.45 2.08
N GLU A 11 -3.78 5.67 1.65
CA GLU A 11 -4.15 6.63 0.60
C GLU A 11 -3.97 8.10 1.02
N GLN A 12 -3.72 8.36 2.29
CA GLN A 12 -3.57 9.72 2.84
C GLN A 12 -2.19 9.99 3.42
N LEU A 13 -1.19 9.18 3.11
CA LEU A 13 0.16 9.31 3.66
C LEU A 13 0.70 10.74 3.53
N LEU A 14 0.69 11.29 2.31
CA LEU A 14 1.22 12.63 2.05
C LEU A 14 0.47 13.72 2.83
N GLY A 15 -0.86 13.62 2.90
CA GLY A 15 -1.68 14.53 3.71
C GLY A 15 -1.37 14.41 5.20
N ALA A 16 -1.24 13.20 5.71
CA ALA A 16 -0.89 12.95 7.10
C ALA A 16 0.50 13.50 7.47
N MET A 17 1.49 13.34 6.59
CA MET A 17 2.84 13.91 6.77
C MET A 17 2.78 15.43 6.82
N SER A 18 1.98 16.06 5.97
CA SER A 18 1.77 17.51 5.97
C SER A 18 1.15 18.03 7.27
N MET A 19 0.42 17.17 7.98
CA MET A 19 -0.18 17.45 9.30
C MET A 19 0.70 17.00 10.48
N GLY A 20 1.94 16.59 10.23
CA GLY A 20 2.91 16.22 11.27
C GLY A 20 2.92 14.75 11.67
N SER A 21 2.35 13.84 10.87
CA SER A 21 2.52 12.40 11.09
C SER A 21 3.98 12.00 10.89
N CYS A 22 4.54 11.30 11.87
CA CYS A 22 5.93 10.85 11.85
C CYS A 22 6.12 9.42 11.33
N ALA A 23 5.03 8.67 11.17
CA ALA A 23 5.06 7.29 10.70
C ALA A 23 3.72 6.89 10.05
N THR A 24 3.73 5.76 9.35
CA THR A 24 2.50 5.13 8.86
C THR A 24 2.50 3.64 9.19
N ILE A 25 1.33 3.12 9.51
CA ILE A 25 1.05 1.69 9.68
C ILE A 25 -0.16 1.38 8.82
N GLY A 26 0.00 0.53 7.83
CA GLY A 26 -1.08 0.16 6.92
C GLY A 26 -0.91 -1.22 6.33
N THR A 27 -1.98 -1.75 5.79
CA THR A 27 -1.98 -3.09 5.19
C THR A 27 -1.12 -3.14 3.93
N THR A 28 -1.24 -2.14 3.05
CA THR A 28 -0.57 -2.16 1.74
C THR A 28 0.90 -1.77 1.81
N VAL A 29 1.34 -1.11 2.88
CA VAL A 29 2.76 -0.85 3.17
C VAL A 29 3.58 -2.14 3.09
N ASN A 30 3.03 -3.26 3.54
CA ASN A 30 3.75 -4.53 3.57
C ASN A 30 4.26 -4.98 2.19
N LEU A 31 3.52 -4.71 1.11
CA LEU A 31 3.93 -5.06 -0.24
C LEU A 31 4.57 -3.90 -1.00
N PHE A 32 4.18 -2.67 -0.70
CA PHE A 32 4.52 -1.49 -1.49
C PHE A 32 5.40 -0.48 -0.74
N ALA A 33 6.08 -0.89 0.33
CA ALA A 33 6.94 -0.03 1.14
C ALA A 33 7.90 0.88 0.32
N PRO A 34 8.51 0.44 -0.79
CA PRO A 34 9.35 1.32 -1.60
C PRO A 34 8.63 2.60 -2.06
N LEU A 35 7.36 2.52 -2.43
CA LEU A 35 6.59 3.72 -2.83
C LEU A 35 6.35 4.66 -1.65
N PHE A 36 6.09 4.11 -0.46
CA PHE A 36 5.92 4.91 0.77
C PHE A 36 7.21 5.67 1.12
N HIS A 37 8.36 5.03 0.97
CA HIS A 37 9.66 5.70 1.12
C HIS A 37 9.84 6.82 0.09
N ARG A 38 9.44 6.62 -1.16
CA ARG A 38 9.53 7.66 -2.20
C ARG A 38 8.64 8.87 -1.90
N VAL A 39 7.43 8.66 -1.36
CA VAL A 39 6.58 9.76 -0.91
C VAL A 39 7.30 10.55 0.18
N ARG A 40 7.83 9.87 1.19
CA ARG A 40 8.55 10.51 2.29
C ARG A 40 9.77 11.27 1.78
N ASP A 41 10.62 10.64 1.00
CA ASP A 41 11.87 11.23 0.54
C ASP A 41 11.64 12.47 -0.34
N ALA A 42 10.58 12.46 -1.17
CA ALA A 42 10.18 13.61 -1.97
C ALA A 42 9.61 14.73 -1.08
N PHE A 43 8.77 14.38 -0.10
CA PHE A 43 8.22 15.32 0.88
C PHE A 43 9.32 16.04 1.69
N GLU A 44 10.29 15.27 2.22
CA GLU A 44 11.41 15.82 3.00
C GLU A 44 12.31 16.75 2.18
N LYS A 45 12.41 16.51 0.87
CA LYS A 45 13.11 17.39 -0.09
C LYS A 45 12.30 18.62 -0.52
N GLY A 46 11.03 18.72 -0.12
CA GLY A 46 10.11 19.76 -0.57
C GLY A 46 9.59 19.57 -2.00
N ASP A 47 9.86 18.45 -2.65
CA ASP A 47 9.36 18.13 -3.99
C ASP A 47 7.93 17.55 -3.90
N MET A 48 6.98 18.46 -3.70
CA MET A 48 5.58 18.11 -3.54
C MET A 48 4.96 17.51 -4.81
N ALA A 49 5.43 17.91 -5.98
CA ALA A 49 4.95 17.36 -7.25
C ALA A 49 5.30 15.87 -7.36
N GLN A 50 6.52 15.51 -7.01
CA GLN A 50 6.97 14.11 -7.01
C GLN A 50 6.31 13.31 -5.88
N ALA A 51 6.19 13.89 -4.67
CA ALA A 51 5.50 13.26 -3.56
C ALA A 51 4.04 12.91 -3.93
N TYR A 52 3.35 13.83 -4.60
CA TYR A 52 1.99 13.61 -5.09
C TYR A 52 1.91 12.48 -6.14
N ARG A 53 2.86 12.41 -7.06
CA ARG A 53 2.92 11.33 -8.06
C ARG A 53 3.08 9.96 -7.41
N TRP A 54 3.96 9.84 -6.40
CA TRP A 54 4.15 8.59 -5.66
C TRP A 54 2.94 8.24 -4.81
N GLN A 55 2.30 9.23 -4.17
CA GLN A 55 1.04 8.99 -3.46
C GLN A 55 -0.05 8.47 -4.41
N HIS A 56 -0.14 9.02 -5.60
CA HIS A 56 -1.10 8.54 -6.61
C HIS A 56 -0.81 7.09 -7.02
N ALA A 57 0.46 6.72 -7.18
CA ALA A 57 0.86 5.35 -7.48
C ALA A 57 0.51 4.37 -6.34
N ILE A 58 0.57 4.80 -5.08
CA ILE A 58 0.06 4.04 -3.93
C ILE A 58 -1.46 3.87 -4.06
N ASN A 59 -2.19 4.96 -4.27
CA ASN A 59 -3.65 4.96 -4.31
C ASN A 59 -4.20 4.03 -5.40
N GLN A 60 -3.60 4.01 -6.58
CA GLN A 60 -3.96 3.08 -7.65
C GLN A 60 -3.85 1.61 -7.21
N ARG A 61 -2.79 1.25 -6.50
CA ARG A 61 -2.57 -0.11 -5.99
C ARG A 61 -3.54 -0.46 -4.87
N VAL A 62 -3.76 0.46 -3.97
CA VAL A 62 -4.72 0.27 -2.88
C VAL A 62 -6.12 0.06 -3.44
N GLU A 63 -6.56 0.92 -4.36
CA GLU A 63 -7.87 0.80 -4.99
C GLU A 63 -8.07 -0.55 -5.68
N ALA A 64 -7.09 -0.98 -6.49
CA ALA A 64 -7.13 -2.26 -7.17
C ALA A 64 -7.15 -3.44 -6.18
N THR A 65 -6.38 -3.36 -5.09
CA THR A 65 -6.31 -4.39 -4.05
C THR A 65 -7.61 -4.48 -3.25
N VAL A 66 -8.22 -3.33 -2.94
CA VAL A 66 -9.51 -3.27 -2.22
C VAL A 66 -10.63 -3.89 -3.06
N LYS A 67 -10.67 -3.63 -4.36
CA LYS A 67 -11.68 -4.18 -5.28
C LYS A 67 -11.73 -5.70 -5.29
N VAL A 68 -10.60 -6.37 -5.08
CA VAL A 68 -10.51 -7.84 -5.09
C VAL A 68 -10.52 -8.48 -3.70
N GLY A 69 -10.59 -7.69 -2.64
CA GLY A 69 -10.57 -8.18 -1.26
C GLY A 69 -9.18 -8.09 -0.63
N ILE A 70 -8.86 -6.94 -0.11
CA ILE A 70 -7.54 -6.49 0.30
C ILE A 70 -6.74 -7.50 1.12
N PHE A 71 -7.32 -8.14 2.13
CA PHE A 71 -6.54 -8.99 3.04
C PHE A 71 -6.04 -10.28 2.38
N ASN A 72 -6.89 -10.96 1.61
CA ASN A 72 -6.46 -12.14 0.84
C ASN A 72 -5.62 -11.74 -0.37
N ALA A 73 -5.86 -10.59 -0.99
CA ALA A 73 -5.03 -10.05 -2.05
C ALA A 73 -3.60 -9.78 -1.57
N MET A 74 -3.43 -9.19 -0.39
CA MET A 74 -2.11 -8.96 0.19
C MET A 74 -1.35 -10.25 0.48
N LYS A 75 -2.02 -11.28 1.02
CA LYS A 75 -1.43 -12.59 1.21
C LYS A 75 -1.01 -13.23 -0.11
N TYR A 76 -1.85 -13.14 -1.12
CA TYR A 76 -1.53 -13.63 -2.47
C TYR A 76 -0.37 -12.87 -3.11
N GLY A 77 -0.28 -11.56 -2.89
CA GLY A 77 0.87 -10.76 -3.33
C GLY A 77 2.20 -11.25 -2.74
N TRP A 78 2.21 -11.71 -1.49
CA TRP A 78 3.38 -12.36 -0.89
C TRP A 78 3.67 -13.73 -1.51
N THR A 79 2.63 -14.51 -1.83
CA THR A 79 2.80 -15.78 -2.55
C THR A 79 3.49 -15.55 -3.90
N LEU A 80 3.10 -14.51 -4.64
CA LEU A 80 3.76 -14.11 -5.89
C LEU A 80 5.23 -13.70 -5.71
N ARG A 81 5.63 -13.31 -4.50
CA ARG A 81 7.02 -13.02 -4.11
C ARG A 81 7.75 -14.24 -3.51
N GLY A 82 7.13 -15.41 -3.54
CA GLY A 82 7.72 -16.65 -3.03
C GLY A 82 7.48 -16.93 -1.54
N VAL A 83 6.62 -16.15 -0.88
CA VAL A 83 6.29 -16.37 0.55
C VAL A 83 4.82 -16.74 0.67
N ASP A 84 4.53 -18.01 0.96
CA ASP A 84 3.16 -18.45 1.19
C ASP A 84 2.68 -18.03 2.58
N CYS A 85 1.78 -17.06 2.61
CA CYS A 85 1.11 -16.57 3.82
C CYS A 85 -0.26 -17.23 4.05
N GLY A 86 -0.60 -18.28 3.29
CA GLY A 86 -1.91 -18.91 3.35
C GLY A 86 -3.05 -17.95 2.97
N PHE A 87 -4.18 -18.10 3.65
CA PHE A 87 -5.39 -17.31 3.40
C PHE A 87 -5.99 -16.79 4.72
N CYS A 88 -6.91 -15.83 4.60
CA CYS A 88 -7.62 -15.30 5.76
C CYS A 88 -8.74 -16.23 6.19
N ARG A 89 -9.02 -16.26 7.50
CA ARG A 89 -10.15 -17.00 8.06
C ARG A 89 -11.48 -16.38 7.63
N SER A 90 -12.56 -17.17 7.69
CA SER A 90 -13.92 -16.65 7.57
C SER A 90 -14.09 -15.39 8.47
N PRO A 91 -14.82 -14.36 8.03
CA PRO A 91 -15.71 -14.31 6.87
C PRO A 91 -15.06 -13.86 5.55
N PHE A 92 -13.73 -13.70 5.51
CA PHE A 92 -13.04 -13.28 4.28
C PHE A 92 -13.11 -14.38 3.22
N LYS A 93 -13.63 -14.02 2.05
CA LYS A 93 -13.74 -14.96 0.92
C LYS A 93 -12.37 -15.18 0.27
N PRO A 94 -12.05 -16.42 -0.14
CA PRO A 94 -10.87 -16.68 -0.97
C PRO A 94 -10.93 -15.88 -2.28
N LEU A 95 -9.75 -15.57 -2.84
CA LEU A 95 -9.68 -14.96 -4.16
C LEU A 95 -10.08 -15.99 -5.23
N ASP A 96 -10.97 -15.59 -6.13
CA ASP A 96 -11.22 -16.29 -7.37
C ASP A 96 -10.10 -16.06 -8.38
N GLU A 97 -10.20 -16.70 -9.54
CA GLU A 97 -9.18 -16.60 -10.58
C GLU A 97 -9.05 -15.18 -11.14
N ALA A 98 -10.16 -14.49 -11.33
CA ALA A 98 -10.16 -13.11 -11.81
C ALA A 98 -9.46 -12.16 -10.83
N ALA A 99 -9.72 -12.31 -9.52
CA ALA A 99 -9.08 -11.55 -8.47
C ALA A 99 -7.58 -11.83 -8.37
N ARG A 100 -7.17 -13.11 -8.54
CA ARG A 100 -5.74 -13.49 -8.58
C ARG A 100 -5.04 -12.87 -9.77
N LYS A 101 -5.64 -12.88 -10.94
CA LYS A 101 -5.10 -12.24 -12.14
C LYS A 101 -4.95 -10.73 -11.93
N ALA A 102 -5.99 -10.06 -11.45
CA ALA A 102 -5.94 -8.63 -11.16
C ALA A 102 -4.83 -8.30 -10.15
N MET A 103 -4.65 -9.10 -9.11
CA MET A 103 -3.57 -8.88 -8.14
C MET A 103 -2.19 -9.12 -8.76
N ALA A 104 -2.03 -10.10 -9.64
CA ALA A 104 -0.78 -10.32 -10.36
C ALA A 104 -0.42 -9.11 -11.24
N GLU A 105 -1.40 -8.50 -11.90
CA GLU A 105 -1.22 -7.26 -12.67
C GLU A 105 -0.77 -6.10 -11.76
N VAL A 106 -1.37 -5.95 -10.59
CA VAL A 106 -0.95 -4.94 -9.58
C VAL A 106 0.49 -5.17 -9.15
N MET A 107 0.88 -6.41 -8.91
CA MET A 107 2.25 -6.77 -8.48
C MET A 107 3.28 -6.57 -9.59
N ALA A 108 2.88 -6.61 -10.86
CA ALA A 108 3.73 -6.35 -12.01
C ALA A 108 3.96 -4.85 -12.29
N LEU A 109 3.20 -3.96 -11.66
CA LEU A 109 3.39 -2.52 -11.81
C LEU A 109 4.77 -2.11 -11.23
N PRO A 110 5.54 -1.28 -11.93
CA PRO A 110 6.87 -0.87 -11.48
C PRO A 110 6.77 -0.10 -10.15
N LEU A 111 7.72 -0.36 -9.27
CA LEU A 111 7.91 0.36 -8.00
C LEU A 111 8.86 1.55 -8.13
N GLU A 112 9.23 1.86 -9.36
CA GLU A 112 10.19 2.93 -9.70
C GLU A 112 9.57 4.02 -10.56
#